data_b6a64d5e83ffedfcadfb744b310e75ae
#
_entry.id   b6a64d5e83ffedfcadfb744b310e75ae
#
_cell.length_a   1.000
_cell.length_b   1.000
_cell.length_c   1.000
_cell.angle_alpha   90.00
_cell.angle_beta   90.00
_cell.angle_gamma   90.00
#
_symmetry.space_group_name_H-M   'P 1'
#
loop_
_entity.id
_entity.type
_entity.pdbx_description
1 polymer ?
#
loop_
_entity_poly.entity_id
_entity_poly.type
_entity_poly.pdbx_seq_one_letter_code
_entity_poly.pdbx_strand_id
1 'polypeptide(L)'
;MKLLLRILQYIYCAYAFLTFVLLMFIVLPFVMLSLLFGKVTGGNMIYQFCRFWATVWYLLIGVRHKEIYEEPHDRSRQYIFVANHISYMDIPPIVLIAHQPVRILGKYEMVKVPVFGWIYRAAVILVDRRNSDTRSRSVRALKSALKHHISIFIFPEGTFNETKQPLKDFFDGAFRIAIETQTPIKPILLVDTIDRLHYRGIFELTPGINRVVYLEEVPVSGLNINDIHALKNKVYDIMENGLKRYRSYPSA
;
A
#
# COMPACT_ATOMS: atom_id res chain seq x y z
N MET A 1 22.64 -28.88 -9.75
CA MET A 1 21.22 -28.41 -9.73
C MET A 1 21.04 -27.17 -8.84
N LYS A 2 21.36 -27.17 -7.53
CA LYS A 2 21.16 -26.01 -6.63
C LYS A 2 21.92 -24.73 -7.06
N LEU A 3 23.16 -24.86 -7.57
CA LEU A 3 23.94 -23.69 -8.03
C LEU A 3 23.31 -23.05 -9.28
N LEU A 4 22.89 -23.84 -10.25
CA LEU A 4 22.21 -23.34 -11.46
C LEU A 4 20.92 -22.60 -11.12
N LEU A 5 20.10 -23.13 -10.21
CA LEU A 5 18.87 -22.48 -9.77
C LEU A 5 19.15 -21.13 -9.10
N ARG A 6 20.21 -21.01 -8.30
CA ARG A 6 20.62 -19.72 -7.71
C ARG A 6 21.07 -18.72 -8.76
N ILE A 7 21.85 -19.16 -9.75
CA ILE A 7 22.28 -18.28 -10.85
C ILE A 7 21.06 -17.76 -11.62
N LEU A 8 20.12 -18.64 -11.99
CA LEU A 8 18.87 -18.25 -12.66
C LEU A 8 18.03 -17.27 -11.81
N GLN A 9 17.99 -17.49 -10.49
CA GLN A 9 17.33 -16.58 -9.54
C GLN A 9 17.97 -15.18 -9.56
N TYR A 10 19.30 -15.07 -9.52
CA TYR A 10 19.98 -13.78 -9.57
C TYR A 10 19.77 -13.07 -10.92
N ILE A 11 19.82 -13.81 -12.03
CA ILE A 11 19.53 -13.27 -13.37
C ILE A 11 18.11 -12.72 -13.43
N TYR A 12 17.14 -13.48 -12.90
CA TYR A 12 15.75 -13.03 -12.85
C TYR A 12 15.57 -11.78 -11.98
N CYS A 13 16.19 -11.71 -10.81
CA CYS A 13 16.14 -10.53 -9.95
C CYS A 13 16.79 -9.32 -10.61
N ALA A 14 17.93 -9.51 -11.30
CA ALA A 14 18.59 -8.44 -12.06
C ALA A 14 17.71 -7.94 -13.21
N TYR A 15 17.07 -8.84 -13.96
CA TYR A 15 16.09 -8.51 -14.99
C TYR A 15 14.91 -7.71 -14.43
N ALA A 16 14.33 -8.18 -13.33
CA ALA A 16 13.20 -7.51 -12.69
C ALA A 16 13.56 -6.12 -12.17
N PHE A 17 14.74 -5.96 -11.59
CA PHE A 17 15.25 -4.66 -11.15
C PHE A 17 15.51 -3.73 -12.33
N LEU A 18 16.15 -4.21 -13.40
CA LEU A 18 16.42 -3.43 -14.60
C LEU A 18 15.12 -2.94 -15.24
N THR A 19 14.13 -3.82 -15.42
CA THR A 19 12.81 -3.44 -15.98
C THR A 19 12.08 -2.46 -15.09
N PHE A 20 12.16 -2.59 -13.75
CA PHE A 20 11.63 -1.60 -12.80
C PHE A 20 12.25 -0.22 -13.02
N VAL A 21 13.57 -0.15 -13.12
CA VAL A 21 14.31 1.11 -13.32
C VAL A 21 14.04 1.72 -14.70
N LEU A 22 14.00 0.91 -15.75
CA LEU A 22 13.66 1.40 -17.09
C LEU A 22 12.27 2.02 -17.15
N LEU A 23 11.27 1.33 -16.61
CA LEU A 23 9.90 1.86 -16.51
C LEU A 23 9.83 3.11 -15.63
N MET A 24 10.63 3.19 -14.56
CA MET A 24 10.74 4.38 -13.73
C MET A 24 11.18 5.61 -14.56
N PHE A 25 12.19 5.46 -15.41
CA PHE A 25 12.63 6.55 -16.29
C PHE A 25 11.60 6.91 -17.35
N ILE A 26 10.83 5.94 -17.86
CA ILE A 26 9.73 6.21 -18.80
C ILE A 26 8.62 7.02 -18.11
N VAL A 27 8.26 6.67 -16.87
CA VAL A 27 7.15 7.30 -16.14
C VAL A 27 7.54 8.66 -15.55
N LEU A 28 8.81 8.87 -15.19
CA LEU A 28 9.31 10.07 -14.52
C LEU A 28 8.90 11.39 -15.21
N PRO A 29 9.12 11.61 -16.53
CA PRO A 29 8.76 12.86 -17.17
C PRO A 29 7.25 13.17 -17.08
N PHE A 30 6.39 12.16 -17.19
CA PHE A 30 4.94 12.31 -17.06
C PHE A 30 4.53 12.67 -15.64
N VAL A 31 5.18 12.07 -14.63
CA VAL A 31 4.97 12.42 -13.23
C VAL A 31 5.39 13.86 -12.97
N MET A 32 6.55 14.29 -13.48
CA MET A 32 7.03 15.67 -13.32
C MET A 32 6.09 16.68 -14.00
N LEU A 33 5.64 16.39 -15.22
CA LEU A 33 4.67 17.21 -15.93
C LEU A 33 3.33 17.30 -15.17
N SER A 34 2.89 16.21 -14.56
CA SER A 34 1.63 16.17 -13.79
C SER A 34 1.64 17.15 -12.61
N LEU A 35 2.79 17.50 -12.04
CA LEU A 35 2.88 18.45 -10.93
C LEU A 35 2.39 19.87 -11.32
N LEU A 36 2.43 20.23 -12.61
CA LEU A 36 1.93 21.51 -13.11
C LEU A 36 0.41 21.65 -12.98
N PHE A 37 -0.33 20.54 -12.85
CA PHE A 37 -1.79 20.49 -12.75
C PHE A 37 -2.30 20.53 -11.29
N GLY A 38 -1.43 20.82 -10.32
CA GLY A 38 -1.78 20.98 -8.91
C GLY A 38 -2.03 19.67 -8.16
N LYS A 39 -2.39 19.78 -6.87
CA LYS A 39 -2.40 18.65 -5.94
C LYS A 39 -3.52 17.62 -6.20
N VAL A 40 -4.67 18.05 -6.70
CA VAL A 40 -5.83 17.18 -6.96
C VAL A 40 -5.66 16.52 -8.33
N THR A 41 -5.75 17.30 -9.39
CA THR A 41 -5.68 16.78 -10.78
C THR A 41 -4.33 16.13 -11.06
N GLY A 42 -3.24 16.84 -10.81
CA GLY A 42 -1.89 16.29 -11.02
C GLY A 42 -1.62 15.05 -10.18
N GLY A 43 -2.06 15.05 -8.90
CA GLY A 43 -1.93 13.87 -8.07
C GLY A 43 -2.76 12.67 -8.56
N ASN A 44 -3.91 12.88 -9.20
CA ASN A 44 -4.69 11.80 -9.82
C ASN A 44 -4.00 11.27 -11.09
N MET A 45 -3.38 12.17 -11.88
CA MET A 45 -2.56 11.77 -13.03
C MET A 45 -1.34 10.93 -12.58
N ILE A 46 -0.64 11.37 -11.55
CA ILE A 46 0.51 10.64 -10.97
C ILE A 46 0.08 9.22 -10.54
N TYR A 47 -1.08 9.10 -9.88
CA TYR A 47 -1.62 7.80 -9.50
C TYR A 47 -1.82 6.89 -10.74
N GLN A 48 -2.35 7.41 -11.85
CA GLN A 48 -2.53 6.62 -13.08
C GLN A 48 -1.19 6.19 -13.70
N PHE A 49 -0.18 7.05 -13.69
CA PHE A 49 1.16 6.68 -14.17
C PHE A 49 1.84 5.64 -13.27
N CYS A 50 1.68 5.74 -11.95
CA CYS A 50 2.16 4.71 -11.03
C CYS A 50 1.41 3.37 -11.24
N ARG A 51 0.11 3.43 -11.50
CA ARG A 51 -0.70 2.24 -11.83
C ARG A 51 -0.24 1.59 -13.14
N PHE A 52 -0.02 2.38 -14.18
CA PHE A 52 0.56 1.90 -15.44
C PHE A 52 1.91 1.22 -15.19
N TRP A 53 2.81 1.86 -14.45
CA TRP A 53 4.12 1.30 -14.10
C TRP A 53 3.98 -0.05 -13.38
N ALA A 54 3.17 -0.13 -12.34
CA ALA A 54 2.96 -1.37 -11.60
C ALA A 54 2.37 -2.49 -12.48
N THR A 55 1.39 -2.16 -13.35
CA THR A 55 0.76 -3.12 -14.24
C THR A 55 1.77 -3.71 -15.24
N VAL A 56 2.52 -2.84 -15.92
CA VAL A 56 3.49 -3.28 -16.93
C VAL A 56 4.64 -4.05 -16.28
N TRP A 57 5.13 -3.57 -15.12
CA TRP A 57 6.19 -4.26 -14.42
C TRP A 57 5.77 -5.65 -13.96
N TYR A 58 4.58 -5.80 -13.38
CA TYR A 58 4.05 -7.11 -12.98
C TYR A 58 3.93 -8.07 -14.16
N LEU A 59 3.45 -7.57 -15.31
CA LEU A 59 3.37 -8.37 -16.53
C LEU A 59 4.76 -8.85 -16.98
N LEU A 60 5.77 -7.97 -17.00
CA LEU A 60 7.13 -8.29 -17.43
C LEU A 60 7.82 -9.31 -16.52
N ILE A 61 7.59 -9.23 -15.21
CA ILE A 61 8.22 -10.14 -14.23
C ILE A 61 7.34 -11.38 -13.94
N GLY A 62 6.26 -11.59 -14.67
CA GLY A 62 5.40 -12.78 -14.50
C GLY A 62 4.64 -12.82 -13.18
N VAL A 63 4.39 -11.68 -12.53
CA VAL A 63 3.52 -11.58 -11.35
C VAL A 63 2.08 -11.32 -11.81
N ARG A 64 1.17 -12.20 -11.41
CA ARG A 64 -0.26 -12.09 -11.73
C ARG A 64 -1.00 -11.49 -10.54
N HIS A 65 -1.44 -10.26 -10.68
CA HIS A 65 -2.32 -9.62 -9.71
C HIS A 65 -3.71 -10.27 -9.76
N LYS A 66 -4.21 -10.71 -8.59
CA LYS A 66 -5.54 -11.34 -8.47
C LYS A 66 -6.30 -10.69 -7.32
N GLU A 67 -7.42 -10.06 -7.63
CA GLU A 67 -8.33 -9.49 -6.64
C GLU A 67 -9.41 -10.51 -6.27
N ILE A 68 -9.70 -10.59 -4.98
CA ILE A 68 -10.73 -11.43 -4.38
C ILE A 68 -11.62 -10.49 -3.55
N TYR A 69 -12.90 -10.51 -3.81
CA TYR A 69 -13.88 -9.69 -3.13
C TYR A 69 -14.71 -10.58 -2.20
N GLU A 70 -14.47 -10.52 -0.88
CA GLU A 70 -15.37 -11.12 0.11
C GLU A 70 -16.65 -10.30 0.22
N GLU A 71 -16.51 -8.98 0.05
CA GLU A 71 -17.62 -8.06 -0.16
C GLU A 71 -17.35 -7.12 -1.33
N PRO A 72 -18.42 -6.71 -2.05
CA PRO A 72 -18.29 -5.79 -3.17
C PRO A 72 -17.55 -4.51 -2.78
N HIS A 73 -16.70 -4.02 -3.67
CA HIS A 73 -16.04 -2.75 -3.52
C HIS A 73 -16.76 -1.70 -4.37
N ASP A 74 -17.39 -0.74 -3.71
CA ASP A 74 -18.04 0.40 -4.37
C ASP A 74 -16.99 1.46 -4.72
N ARG A 75 -16.67 1.55 -6.02
CA ARG A 75 -15.67 2.49 -6.54
C ARG A 75 -16.14 3.95 -6.55
N SER A 76 -17.42 4.19 -6.34
CA SER A 76 -17.99 5.54 -6.26
C SER A 76 -17.84 6.15 -4.86
N ARG A 77 -17.60 5.31 -3.85
CA ARG A 77 -17.48 5.73 -2.45
C ARG A 77 -16.03 5.98 -2.07
N GLN A 78 -15.85 6.86 -1.11
CA GLN A 78 -14.57 7.19 -0.53
C GLN A 78 -14.28 6.30 0.66
N TYR A 79 -13.01 5.86 0.78
CA TYR A 79 -12.56 4.97 1.85
C TYR A 79 -11.23 5.40 2.46
N ILE A 80 -11.04 4.97 3.70
CA ILE A 80 -9.71 4.78 4.28
C ILE A 80 -9.36 3.31 4.10
N PHE A 81 -8.53 3.01 3.09
CA PHE A 81 -7.98 1.69 2.91
C PHE A 81 -6.91 1.41 3.97
N VAL A 82 -7.02 0.28 4.64
CA VAL A 82 -5.98 -0.21 5.54
C VAL A 82 -5.54 -1.62 5.11
N ALA A 83 -4.24 -1.88 5.13
CA ALA A 83 -3.70 -3.19 4.75
C ALA A 83 -2.57 -3.64 5.68
N ASN A 84 -2.32 -4.95 5.72
CA ASN A 84 -1.13 -5.51 6.35
C ASN A 84 0.13 -5.14 5.54
N HIS A 85 1.27 -5.04 6.23
CA HIS A 85 2.54 -4.61 5.62
C HIS A 85 3.65 -5.62 5.90
N ILE A 86 4.08 -6.35 4.87
CA ILE A 86 4.91 -7.54 5.05
C ILE A 86 6.09 -7.62 4.05
N SER A 87 6.05 -6.83 2.96
CA SER A 87 7.02 -6.91 1.86
C SER A 87 7.16 -5.59 1.12
N TYR A 88 8.29 -5.39 0.44
CA TYR A 88 8.41 -4.33 -0.57
C TYR A 88 7.44 -4.52 -1.74
N MET A 89 7.01 -5.76 -1.99
CA MET A 89 5.99 -6.08 -3.00
C MET A 89 4.57 -5.70 -2.58
N ASP A 90 4.38 -5.08 -1.42
CA ASP A 90 3.10 -4.48 -1.03
C ASP A 90 2.81 -3.18 -1.81
N ILE A 91 3.86 -2.52 -2.34
CA ILE A 91 3.71 -1.21 -2.98
C ILE A 91 2.98 -1.26 -4.33
N PRO A 92 3.31 -2.16 -5.29
CA PRO A 92 2.57 -2.24 -6.55
C PRO A 92 1.06 -2.52 -6.39
N PRO A 93 0.59 -3.45 -5.54
CA PRO A 93 -0.84 -3.65 -5.32
C PRO A 93 -1.58 -2.39 -4.90
N ILE A 94 -1.01 -1.51 -4.07
CA ILE A 94 -1.71 -0.32 -3.56
C ILE A 94 -2.27 0.55 -4.71
N VAL A 95 -1.50 0.71 -5.77
CA VAL A 95 -1.92 1.51 -6.93
C VAL A 95 -2.85 0.73 -7.87
N LEU A 96 -2.88 -0.60 -7.78
CA LEU A 96 -3.74 -1.45 -8.60
C LEU A 96 -5.16 -1.56 -8.01
N ILE A 97 -5.26 -1.75 -6.68
CA ILE A 97 -6.50 -2.14 -5.99
C ILE A 97 -7.48 -1.00 -5.75
N ALA A 98 -7.05 0.25 -5.63
CA ALA A 98 -7.99 1.31 -5.25
C ALA A 98 -9.05 1.56 -6.32
N HIS A 99 -8.75 1.34 -7.61
CA HIS A 99 -9.61 1.61 -8.78
C HIS A 99 -10.23 3.02 -8.81
N GLN A 100 -9.79 3.90 -7.93
CA GLN A 100 -10.23 5.27 -7.72
C GLN A 100 -9.05 6.12 -7.26
N PRO A 101 -9.13 7.46 -7.32
CA PRO A 101 -8.06 8.31 -6.82
C PRO A 101 -7.74 8.02 -5.35
N VAL A 102 -6.47 7.79 -5.07
CA VAL A 102 -5.99 7.49 -3.72
C VAL A 102 -4.73 8.30 -3.39
N ARG A 103 -4.54 8.62 -2.10
CA ARG A 103 -3.29 9.16 -1.56
C ARG A 103 -2.74 8.20 -0.51
N ILE A 104 -1.49 7.87 -0.67
CA ILE A 104 -0.80 6.89 0.16
C ILE A 104 0.01 7.62 1.21
N LEU A 105 -0.04 7.17 2.46
CA LEU A 105 0.86 7.64 3.51
C LEU A 105 2.21 6.92 3.38
N GLY A 106 3.27 7.67 3.09
CA GLY A 106 4.59 7.12 2.82
C GLY A 106 5.68 7.63 3.75
N LYS A 107 6.69 6.79 3.98
CA LYS A 107 7.83 7.06 4.87
C LYS A 107 8.78 8.08 4.24
N TYR A 108 9.17 9.10 5.01
CA TYR A 108 10.03 10.21 4.52
C TYR A 108 11.39 9.73 3.97
N GLU A 109 11.98 8.70 4.59
CA GLU A 109 13.30 8.20 4.21
C GLU A 109 13.39 7.70 2.75
N MET A 110 12.27 7.26 2.18
CA MET A 110 12.21 6.80 0.78
C MET A 110 12.48 7.91 -0.25
N VAL A 111 12.33 9.18 0.15
CA VAL A 111 12.68 10.34 -0.70
C VAL A 111 14.18 10.41 -1.01
N LYS A 112 15.01 9.76 -0.19
CA LYS A 112 16.47 9.76 -0.35
C LYS A 112 16.96 8.81 -1.45
N VAL A 113 16.10 7.92 -1.95
CA VAL A 113 16.47 7.00 -3.03
C VAL A 113 16.61 7.81 -4.34
N PRO A 114 17.78 7.77 -5.00
CA PRO A 114 18.02 8.54 -6.21
C PRO A 114 16.96 8.29 -7.28
N VAL A 115 16.50 9.32 -7.95
CA VAL A 115 15.47 9.34 -9.01
C VAL A 115 14.10 8.87 -8.51
N PHE A 116 14.01 7.67 -7.92
CA PHE A 116 12.77 7.13 -7.32
C PHE A 116 12.16 8.10 -6.30
N GLY A 117 13.00 8.75 -5.49
CA GLY A 117 12.56 9.72 -4.49
C GLY A 117 11.79 10.91 -5.05
N TRP A 118 12.02 11.29 -6.31
CA TRP A 118 11.25 12.37 -6.96
C TRP A 118 9.82 11.91 -7.27
N ILE A 119 9.66 10.72 -7.86
CA ILE A 119 8.34 10.12 -8.11
C ILE A 119 7.63 9.88 -6.78
N TYR A 120 8.34 9.29 -5.81
CA TYR A 120 7.79 8.99 -4.50
C TYR A 120 7.27 10.23 -3.78
N ARG A 121 8.06 11.33 -3.77
CA ARG A 121 7.64 12.62 -3.19
C ARG A 121 6.39 13.20 -3.87
N ALA A 122 6.24 12.99 -5.16
CA ALA A 122 5.09 13.44 -5.92
C ALA A 122 3.84 12.57 -5.68
N ALA A 123 4.03 11.27 -5.47
CA ALA A 123 2.95 10.28 -5.40
C ALA A 123 2.35 10.09 -4.00
N VAL A 124 3.12 10.36 -2.92
CA VAL A 124 2.71 10.03 -1.55
C VAL A 124 2.62 11.25 -0.63
N ILE A 125 1.85 11.13 0.43
CA ILE A 125 1.87 12.07 1.56
C ILE A 125 2.95 11.59 2.52
N LEU A 126 4.01 12.37 2.65
CA LEU A 126 5.19 12.01 3.43
C LEU A 126 4.94 12.14 4.93
N VAL A 127 5.40 11.17 5.71
CA VAL A 127 5.43 11.23 7.16
C VAL A 127 6.81 10.91 7.70
N ASP A 128 7.34 11.79 8.54
CA ASP A 128 8.43 11.48 9.48
C ASP A 128 7.83 11.28 10.87
N ARG A 129 7.86 10.05 11.34
CA ARG A 129 7.23 9.69 12.62
C ARG A 129 7.97 10.18 13.84
N ARG A 130 9.24 10.53 13.69
CA ARG A 130 10.09 11.10 14.76
C ARG A 130 9.78 12.57 15.02
N ASN A 131 9.13 13.25 14.06
CA ASN A 131 8.83 14.67 14.14
C ASN A 131 7.31 14.89 14.27
N SER A 132 6.86 15.50 15.36
CA SER A 132 5.45 15.79 15.65
C SER A 132 4.81 16.71 14.61
N ASP A 133 5.56 17.71 14.13
CA ASP A 133 5.06 18.69 13.16
C ASP A 133 4.81 18.05 11.80
N THR A 134 5.72 17.16 11.36
CA THR A 134 5.53 16.42 10.10
C THR A 134 4.37 15.44 10.21
N ARG A 135 4.15 14.79 11.36
CA ARG A 135 2.96 13.96 11.61
C ARG A 135 1.68 14.78 11.48
N SER A 136 1.63 15.95 12.14
CA SER A 136 0.48 16.84 12.09
C SER A 136 0.20 17.36 10.66
N ARG A 137 1.26 17.68 9.90
CA ARG A 137 1.13 18.06 8.47
C ARG A 137 0.59 16.93 7.61
N SER A 138 1.07 15.69 7.83
CA SER A 138 0.61 14.50 7.11
C SER A 138 -0.87 14.23 7.38
N VAL A 139 -1.31 14.30 8.63
CA VAL A 139 -2.73 14.15 9.01
C VAL A 139 -3.59 15.22 8.33
N ARG A 140 -3.16 16.50 8.35
CA ARG A 140 -3.88 17.57 7.63
C ARG A 140 -3.96 17.30 6.12
N ALA A 141 -2.89 16.82 5.50
CA ALA A 141 -2.85 16.51 4.08
C ALA A 141 -3.78 15.33 3.72
N LEU A 142 -3.82 14.27 4.56
CA LEU A 142 -4.74 13.15 4.40
C LEU A 142 -6.21 13.60 4.53
N LYS A 143 -6.54 14.39 5.55
CA LYS A 143 -7.89 14.96 5.70
C LYS A 143 -8.27 15.90 4.55
N SER A 144 -7.29 16.66 4.01
CA SER A 144 -7.53 17.48 2.83
C SER A 144 -7.83 16.62 1.60
N ALA A 145 -7.13 15.48 1.41
CA ALA A 145 -7.45 14.55 0.32
C ALA A 145 -8.89 14.03 0.44
N LEU A 146 -9.29 13.62 1.64
CA LEU A 146 -10.66 13.17 1.91
C LEU A 146 -11.70 14.25 1.61
N LYS A 147 -11.45 15.54 1.92
CA LYS A 147 -12.34 16.66 1.56
C LYS A 147 -12.53 16.85 0.05
N HIS A 148 -11.58 16.38 -0.75
CA HIS A 148 -11.64 16.38 -2.22
C HIS A 148 -12.13 15.05 -2.80
N HIS A 149 -12.84 14.24 -2.03
CA HIS A 149 -13.33 12.91 -2.42
C HIS A 149 -12.25 11.97 -2.92
N ILE A 150 -11.03 12.10 -2.39
CA ILE A 150 -9.89 11.23 -2.69
C ILE A 150 -9.70 10.28 -1.51
N SER A 151 -9.74 8.98 -1.76
CA SER A 151 -9.47 7.96 -0.76
C SER A 151 -8.04 8.03 -0.23
N ILE A 152 -7.79 7.49 0.94
CA ILE A 152 -6.43 7.37 1.47
C ILE A 152 -6.08 5.91 1.73
N PHE A 153 -4.78 5.60 1.69
CA PHE A 153 -4.25 4.28 1.96
C PHE A 153 -3.19 4.35 3.05
N ILE A 154 -3.35 3.53 4.08
CA ILE A 154 -2.48 3.52 5.25
C ILE A 154 -2.16 2.08 5.63
N PHE A 155 -0.88 1.81 5.94
CA PHE A 155 -0.46 0.62 6.64
C PHE A 155 -0.50 0.91 8.16
N PRO A 156 -1.49 0.41 8.90
CA PRO A 156 -1.65 0.75 10.31
C PRO A 156 -0.55 0.16 11.19
N GLU A 157 0.11 -0.91 10.76
CA GLU A 157 1.29 -1.51 11.42
C GLU A 157 2.51 -0.59 11.41
N GLY A 158 2.56 0.31 10.45
CA GLY A 158 3.58 1.34 10.36
C GLY A 158 4.95 0.91 9.85
N THR A 159 5.31 -0.34 9.94
CA THR A 159 6.54 -0.97 9.41
C THR A 159 6.21 -2.38 8.99
N PHE A 160 7.12 -3.05 8.28
CA PHE A 160 6.95 -4.45 7.95
C PHE A 160 6.69 -5.30 9.19
N ASN A 161 5.78 -6.26 9.05
CA ASN A 161 5.59 -7.30 10.03
C ASN A 161 6.68 -8.36 9.85
N GLU A 162 7.68 -8.30 10.71
CA GLU A 162 8.79 -9.26 10.77
C GLU A 162 8.57 -10.34 11.82
N THR A 163 7.36 -10.40 12.40
CA THR A 163 6.98 -11.40 13.40
C THR A 163 6.43 -12.66 12.73
N LYS A 164 6.16 -13.69 13.53
CA LYS A 164 5.46 -14.89 13.08
C LYS A 164 3.93 -14.75 13.16
N GLN A 165 3.45 -13.67 13.76
CA GLN A 165 2.01 -13.39 13.89
C GLN A 165 1.44 -12.85 12.56
N PRO A 166 0.16 -13.05 12.28
CA PRO A 166 -0.48 -12.53 11.08
C PRO A 166 -0.36 -11.01 10.93
N LEU A 167 -0.46 -10.28 12.02
CA LEU A 167 -0.41 -8.81 12.10
C LEU A 167 0.45 -8.35 13.27
N LYS A 168 1.00 -7.15 13.14
CA LYS A 168 1.51 -6.36 14.28
C LYS A 168 0.43 -5.46 14.83
N ASP A 169 0.68 -4.92 16.02
CA ASP A 169 -0.20 -3.91 16.62
C ASP A 169 -0.39 -2.71 15.69
N PHE A 170 -1.63 -2.22 15.65
CA PHE A 170 -2.00 -1.08 14.84
C PHE A 170 -1.81 0.24 15.59
N PHE A 171 -1.26 1.23 14.92
CA PHE A 171 -1.28 2.61 15.39
C PHE A 171 -2.65 3.24 15.20
N ASP A 172 -3.03 4.14 16.08
CA ASP A 172 -4.36 4.77 16.12
C ASP A 172 -4.62 5.77 14.97
N GLY A 173 -3.60 6.16 14.21
CA GLY A 173 -3.68 7.26 13.25
C GLY A 173 -4.76 7.11 12.18
N ALA A 174 -4.88 5.93 11.58
CA ALA A 174 -5.89 5.64 10.55
C ALA A 174 -7.32 5.72 11.14
N PHE A 175 -7.52 5.14 12.31
CA PHE A 175 -8.81 5.05 13.00
C PHE A 175 -9.27 6.42 13.50
N ARG A 176 -8.34 7.23 14.01
CA ARG A 176 -8.60 8.63 14.38
C ARG A 176 -9.06 9.44 13.17
N ILE A 177 -8.38 9.33 12.04
CA ILE A 177 -8.77 10.04 10.80
C ILE A 177 -10.16 9.56 10.35
N ALA A 178 -10.43 8.25 10.39
CA ALA A 178 -11.71 7.68 10.02
C ALA A 178 -12.86 8.28 10.82
N ILE A 179 -12.74 8.33 12.14
CA ILE A 179 -13.74 8.91 13.05
C ILE A 179 -13.89 10.43 12.84
N GLU A 180 -12.77 11.16 12.76
CA GLU A 180 -12.81 12.62 12.61
C GLU A 180 -13.35 13.08 11.25
N THR A 181 -13.28 12.23 10.23
CA THR A 181 -13.79 12.54 8.87
C THR A 181 -15.05 11.77 8.53
N GLN A 182 -15.54 10.91 9.43
CA GLN A 182 -16.69 10.02 9.22
C GLN A 182 -16.56 9.21 7.91
N THR A 183 -15.32 8.82 7.57
CA THR A 183 -15.00 8.07 6.35
C THR A 183 -14.86 6.58 6.69
N PRO A 184 -15.59 5.66 6.05
CA PRO A 184 -15.52 4.23 6.36
C PRO A 184 -14.15 3.65 6.07
N ILE A 185 -13.81 2.59 6.82
CA ILE A 185 -12.59 1.83 6.62
C ILE A 185 -12.88 0.65 5.69
N LYS A 186 -12.03 0.45 4.68
CA LYS A 186 -12.03 -0.74 3.82
C LYS A 186 -10.75 -1.53 4.06
N PRO A 187 -10.81 -2.61 4.85
CA PRO A 187 -9.65 -3.47 5.08
C PRO A 187 -9.30 -4.27 3.83
N ILE A 188 -7.99 -4.38 3.55
CA ILE A 188 -7.41 -5.09 2.41
C ILE A 188 -6.35 -6.04 2.93
N LEU A 189 -6.32 -7.27 2.42
CA LEU A 189 -5.25 -8.21 2.72
C LEU A 189 -4.31 -8.36 1.52
N LEU A 190 -3.02 -8.14 1.77
CA LEU A 190 -1.94 -8.47 0.85
C LEU A 190 -1.43 -9.87 1.22
N VAL A 191 -1.88 -10.89 0.48
CA VAL A 191 -1.75 -12.28 0.91
C VAL A 191 -0.39 -12.86 0.53
N ASP A 192 0.05 -12.66 -0.71
CA ASP A 192 1.19 -13.39 -1.28
C ASP A 192 2.44 -12.53 -1.51
N THR A 193 2.43 -11.25 -1.12
CA THR A 193 3.52 -10.32 -1.38
C THR A 193 4.85 -10.80 -0.79
N ILE A 194 4.82 -11.41 0.40
CA ILE A 194 6.01 -11.99 1.04
C ILE A 194 6.56 -13.19 0.28
N ASP A 195 5.70 -13.97 -0.40
CA ASP A 195 6.12 -15.11 -1.23
C ASP A 195 6.69 -14.63 -2.57
N ARG A 196 6.34 -13.41 -2.98
CA ARG A 196 6.91 -12.78 -4.18
C ARG A 196 8.26 -12.16 -3.89
N LEU A 197 8.41 -11.45 -2.75
CA LEU A 197 9.69 -10.90 -2.32
C LEU A 197 9.73 -10.84 -0.79
N HIS A 198 10.57 -11.66 -0.19
CA HIS A 198 10.76 -11.63 1.25
C HIS A 198 11.47 -10.33 1.69
N TYR A 199 11.04 -9.72 2.80
CA TYR A 199 11.62 -8.45 3.30
C TYR A 199 13.11 -8.54 3.63
N ARG A 200 13.66 -9.75 3.84
CA ARG A 200 15.09 -9.99 4.18
C ARG A 200 16.02 -9.95 2.98
N GLY A 201 15.52 -10.12 1.78
CA GLY A 201 16.40 -10.26 0.61
C GLY A 201 15.80 -9.75 -0.69
N ILE A 202 16.44 -8.74 -1.28
CA ILE A 202 16.05 -8.20 -2.59
C ILE A 202 16.32 -9.16 -3.76
N PHE A 203 17.10 -10.23 -3.52
CA PHE A 203 17.43 -11.26 -4.52
C PHE A 203 16.55 -12.50 -4.41
N GLU A 204 15.41 -12.40 -3.68
CA GLU A 204 14.46 -13.49 -3.49
C GLU A 204 13.14 -13.25 -4.23
N LEU A 205 13.12 -12.32 -5.20
CA LEU A 205 11.93 -12.07 -6.01
C LEU A 205 11.54 -13.31 -6.83
N THR A 206 10.27 -13.69 -6.77
CA THR A 206 9.73 -14.84 -7.50
C THR A 206 8.51 -14.44 -8.33
N PRO A 207 8.31 -15.01 -9.54
CA PRO A 207 7.08 -14.87 -10.28
C PRO A 207 5.92 -15.62 -9.60
N GLY A 208 4.69 -15.36 -10.02
CA GLY A 208 3.51 -16.10 -9.57
C GLY A 208 2.32 -15.23 -9.21
N ILE A 209 1.34 -15.79 -8.53
CA ILE A 209 0.12 -15.09 -8.17
C ILE A 209 0.38 -14.20 -6.95
N ASN A 210 -0.16 -12.98 -6.99
CA ASN A 210 -0.20 -12.04 -5.89
C ASN A 210 -1.67 -11.68 -5.60
N ARG A 211 -2.26 -12.37 -4.61
CA ARG A 211 -3.67 -12.19 -4.22
C ARG A 211 -3.82 -10.99 -3.31
N VAL A 212 -4.86 -10.23 -3.60
CA VAL A 212 -5.35 -9.15 -2.73
C VAL A 212 -6.81 -9.43 -2.42
N VAL A 213 -7.19 -9.32 -1.15
CA VAL A 213 -8.55 -9.62 -0.68
C VAL A 213 -9.19 -8.36 -0.12
N TYR A 214 -10.38 -8.02 -0.62
CA TYR A 214 -11.20 -6.96 -0.07
C TYR A 214 -12.14 -7.56 0.96
N LEU A 215 -11.98 -7.14 2.21
CA LEU A 215 -12.83 -7.58 3.32
C LEU A 215 -14.05 -6.67 3.47
N GLU A 216 -14.89 -7.00 4.44
CA GLU A 216 -16.06 -6.19 4.76
C GLU A 216 -15.69 -4.75 5.12
N GLU A 217 -16.53 -3.82 4.70
CA GLU A 217 -16.42 -2.41 5.07
C GLU A 217 -16.75 -2.22 6.55
N VAL A 218 -15.96 -1.43 7.24
CA VAL A 218 -16.23 -1.06 8.64
C VAL A 218 -16.75 0.37 8.69
N PRO A 219 -18.08 0.56 8.90
CA PRO A 219 -18.66 1.88 9.03
C PRO A 219 -18.19 2.57 10.30
N VAL A 220 -18.10 3.90 10.24
CA VAL A 220 -17.68 4.75 11.37
C VAL A 220 -18.73 5.82 11.72
N SER A 221 -19.88 5.76 11.06
CA SER A 221 -20.97 6.70 11.29
C SER A 221 -21.41 6.69 12.75
N GLY A 222 -21.45 7.87 13.37
CA GLY A 222 -21.81 8.05 14.77
C GLY A 222 -20.72 7.72 15.80
N LEU A 223 -19.56 7.18 15.37
CA LEU A 223 -18.42 6.95 16.28
C LEU A 223 -17.75 8.28 16.63
N ASN A 224 -17.22 8.36 17.84
CA ASN A 224 -16.50 9.49 18.38
C ASN A 224 -15.07 9.09 18.82
N ILE A 225 -14.28 10.03 19.28
CA ILE A 225 -12.87 9.83 19.58
C ILE A 225 -12.59 8.78 20.67
N ASN A 226 -13.55 8.52 21.55
CA ASN A 226 -13.42 7.48 22.59
C ASN A 226 -13.55 6.06 22.01
N ASP A 227 -14.11 5.94 20.81
CA ASP A 227 -14.35 4.65 20.15
C ASP A 227 -13.13 4.15 19.34
N ILE A 228 -12.00 4.90 19.32
CA ILE A 228 -10.82 4.56 18.52
C ILE A 228 -10.34 3.14 18.80
N HIS A 229 -10.22 2.75 20.08
CA HIS A 229 -9.73 1.42 20.45
C HIS A 229 -10.68 0.32 20.01
N ALA A 230 -11.98 0.51 20.17
CA ALA A 230 -12.98 -0.45 19.73
C ALA A 230 -12.96 -0.62 18.20
N LEU A 231 -12.91 0.48 17.46
CA LEU A 231 -12.81 0.47 15.99
C LEU A 231 -11.52 -0.22 15.53
N LYS A 232 -10.38 0.11 16.15
CA LYS A 232 -9.08 -0.49 15.85
C LYS A 232 -9.10 -2.00 16.05
N ASN A 233 -9.59 -2.46 17.21
CA ASN A 233 -9.66 -3.88 17.52
C ASN A 233 -10.60 -4.62 16.56
N LYS A 234 -11.76 -4.05 16.23
CA LYS A 234 -12.69 -4.64 15.25
C LYS A 234 -12.00 -4.83 13.89
N VAL A 235 -11.30 -3.81 13.38
CA VAL A 235 -10.59 -3.92 12.10
C VAL A 235 -9.42 -4.90 12.18
N TYR A 236 -8.71 -4.93 13.31
CA TYR A 236 -7.63 -5.89 13.55
C TYR A 236 -8.15 -7.32 13.48
N ASP A 237 -9.22 -7.63 14.20
CA ASP A 237 -9.82 -8.98 14.26
C ASP A 237 -10.33 -9.44 12.89
N ILE A 238 -10.98 -8.55 12.13
CA ILE A 238 -11.43 -8.81 10.75
C ILE A 238 -10.23 -9.18 9.86
N MET A 239 -9.16 -8.40 9.92
CA MET A 239 -7.97 -8.61 9.11
C MET A 239 -7.18 -9.85 9.53
N GLU A 240 -7.02 -10.09 10.83
CA GLU A 240 -6.33 -11.25 11.37
C GLU A 240 -7.04 -12.55 10.98
N ASN A 241 -8.36 -12.61 11.20
CA ASN A 241 -9.19 -13.75 10.82
C ASN A 241 -9.17 -13.96 9.30
N GLY A 242 -9.22 -12.89 8.52
CA GLY A 242 -9.05 -12.95 7.07
C GLY A 242 -7.71 -13.56 6.68
N LEU A 243 -6.59 -13.07 7.21
CA LEU A 243 -5.27 -13.62 6.91
C LEU A 243 -5.16 -15.10 7.25
N LYS A 244 -5.69 -15.53 8.42
CA LYS A 244 -5.70 -16.95 8.83
C LYS A 244 -6.50 -17.85 7.87
N ARG A 245 -7.52 -17.32 7.16
CA ARG A 245 -8.23 -18.07 6.11
C ARG A 245 -7.41 -18.28 4.84
N TYR A 246 -6.57 -17.31 4.49
CA TYR A 246 -5.82 -17.33 3.23
C TYR A 246 -4.39 -17.84 3.34
N ARG A 247 -3.82 -17.87 4.55
CA ARG A 247 -2.46 -18.33 4.84
C ARG A 247 -2.42 -19.14 6.13
N SER A 248 -1.57 -20.18 6.14
CA SER A 248 -1.25 -20.90 7.38
C SER A 248 -0.24 -20.09 8.19
N TYR A 249 -0.53 -19.87 9.45
CA TYR A 249 0.37 -19.30 10.44
C TYR A 249 0.69 -20.35 11.49
N PRO A 250 1.91 -20.37 12.06
CA PRO A 250 2.20 -21.23 13.20
C PRO A 250 1.20 -20.96 14.32
N SER A 251 0.68 -22.02 14.95
CA SER A 251 -0.07 -21.88 16.19
C SER A 251 0.81 -21.21 17.25
N ALA A 252 0.22 -20.28 17.98
CA ALA A 252 0.89 -19.58 19.07
C ALA A 252 1.23 -20.53 20.22
#